data_a08a7858e656916e63a1f054ce086730
#
_entry.id   a08a7858e656916e63a1f054ce086730
#
_cell.length_a   1.000
_cell.length_b   1.000
_cell.length_c   1.000
_cell.angle_alpha   90.00
_cell.angle_beta   90.00
_cell.angle_gamma   90.00
#
_symmetry.space_group_name_H-M   'P 1'
#
loop_
_entity.id
_entity.type
_entity.pdbx_description
1 polymer ?
#
loop_
_entity_poly.entity_id
_entity_poly.type
_entity_poly.pdbx_seq_one_letter_code
_entity_poly.pdbx_strand_id
1 'polypeptide(L)'
;MKCFDISDWQDYFTSVDDFKKAKDQGYDVVIVKLGESYNETECCRTQILNAISAGLKVGIYYFSHAYDLETCGYEANWVISKLSEIGLTPWHLQAGIWYDYEDHTRLRSHINNGNLTYQGITNIMCDFVNRLNNAGWPFVGIYSGYSLLWNETYMYSQVPWVPIWCAQYNSTCDYPDVYMWQYSDQGDVCGHSMDVSEVYKAPWLEEPPKKKCDCGCSCCSK
;
A
#
# COMPACT_ATOMS: atom_id res chain seq x y z
N MET A 1 14.56 4.81 3.12
CA MET A 1 13.84 4.73 4.41
C MET A 1 13.39 3.30 4.62
N LYS A 2 13.39 2.83 5.88
CA LYS A 2 12.95 1.47 6.19
C LYS A 2 11.43 1.42 6.38
N CYS A 3 10.83 0.39 5.82
CA CYS A 3 9.42 0.09 5.93
C CYS A 3 9.24 -1.36 6.38
N PHE A 4 8.18 -1.63 7.11
CA PHE A 4 7.67 -2.98 7.34
C PHE A 4 6.19 -3.02 7.03
N ASP A 5 5.67 -4.20 6.73
CA ASP A 5 4.25 -4.38 6.52
C ASP A 5 3.67 -5.47 7.43
N ILE A 6 2.39 -5.31 7.76
CA ILE A 6 1.68 -6.13 8.73
C ILE A 6 0.29 -6.48 8.25
N SER A 7 -0.16 -7.66 8.69
CA SER A 7 -1.46 -8.23 8.34
C SER A 7 -2.15 -8.83 9.56
N ASP A 8 -3.12 -9.72 9.32
CA ASP A 8 -3.77 -10.52 10.36
C ASP A 8 -2.78 -11.39 11.16
N TRP A 9 -1.63 -11.73 10.56
CA TRP A 9 -0.59 -12.52 11.22
C TRP A 9 0.14 -11.77 12.34
N GLN A 10 0.06 -10.43 12.35
CA GLN A 10 0.67 -9.56 13.36
C GLN A 10 -0.41 -8.91 14.24
N ASP A 11 -1.45 -9.67 14.63
CA ASP A 11 -2.54 -9.23 15.50
C ASP A 11 -2.05 -8.80 16.91
N TYR A 12 -0.90 -9.29 17.32
CA TYR A 12 -0.19 -8.93 18.54
C TYR A 12 0.53 -7.57 18.46
N PHE A 13 0.78 -7.03 17.28
CA PHE A 13 1.51 -5.77 17.06
C PHE A 13 0.53 -4.61 16.88
N THR A 14 -0.08 -4.18 17.99
CA THR A 14 -1.20 -3.23 17.93
C THR A 14 -1.04 -2.00 18.82
N SER A 15 -0.14 -2.02 19.82
CA SER A 15 -0.01 -0.90 20.76
C SER A 15 0.82 0.25 20.18
N VAL A 16 0.56 1.48 20.64
CA VAL A 16 1.39 2.65 20.28
C VAL A 16 2.86 2.42 20.62
N ASP A 17 3.13 1.68 21.72
CA ASP A 17 4.51 1.42 22.17
C ASP A 17 5.24 0.42 21.26
N ASP A 18 4.55 -0.52 20.61
CA ASP A 18 5.15 -1.40 19.61
C ASP A 18 5.62 -0.59 18.40
N PHE A 19 4.77 0.31 17.89
CA PHE A 19 5.12 1.18 16.79
C PHE A 19 6.22 2.19 17.15
N LYS A 20 6.28 2.68 18.38
CA LYS A 20 7.40 3.52 18.84
C LYS A 20 8.71 2.74 18.87
N LYS A 21 8.71 1.50 19.38
CA LYS A 21 9.90 0.64 19.36
C LYS A 21 10.40 0.38 17.94
N ALA A 22 9.49 0.09 16.99
CA ALA A 22 9.86 -0.06 15.59
C ALA A 22 10.49 1.22 15.02
N LYS A 23 9.94 2.38 15.36
CA LYS A 23 10.49 3.67 14.98
C LYS A 23 11.88 3.91 15.58
N ASP A 24 12.08 3.58 16.86
CA ASP A 24 13.37 3.69 17.54
C ASP A 24 14.42 2.72 16.95
N GLN A 25 13.98 1.60 16.37
CA GLN A 25 14.81 0.66 15.60
C GLN A 25 15.14 1.18 14.20
N GLY A 26 14.56 2.30 13.79
CA GLY A 26 14.86 3.00 12.53
C GLY A 26 13.89 2.71 11.40
N TYR A 27 12.70 2.19 11.70
CA TYR A 27 11.62 2.10 10.74
C TYR A 27 10.86 3.44 10.69
N ASP A 28 10.69 3.98 9.49
CA ASP A 28 10.00 5.25 9.26
C ASP A 28 8.56 5.05 8.78
N VAL A 29 8.29 3.92 8.15
CA VAL A 29 7.07 3.61 7.41
C VAL A 29 6.50 2.27 7.85
N VAL A 30 5.18 2.19 7.94
CA VAL A 30 4.44 0.93 8.06
C VAL A 30 3.30 0.87 7.05
N ILE A 31 3.12 -0.28 6.40
CA ILE A 31 1.97 -0.56 5.54
C ILE A 31 1.10 -1.61 6.24
N VAL A 32 -0.18 -1.30 6.43
CA VAL A 32 -1.12 -2.14 7.17
C VAL A 32 -2.14 -2.76 6.22
N LYS A 33 -2.37 -4.07 6.33
CA LYS A 33 -3.45 -4.74 5.58
C LYS A 33 -4.79 -4.16 5.97
N LEU A 34 -5.50 -3.55 5.01
CA LEU A 34 -6.86 -3.06 5.23
C LEU A 34 -7.88 -4.21 5.19
N GLY A 35 -7.68 -5.15 4.27
CA GLY A 35 -8.57 -6.28 4.10
C GLY A 35 -8.37 -7.04 2.79
N GLU A 36 -9.25 -8.01 2.57
CA GLU A 36 -9.37 -8.83 1.36
C GLU A 36 -10.78 -9.40 1.24
N SER A 37 -11.20 -9.80 0.04
CA SER A 37 -12.52 -10.43 -0.19
C SER A 37 -13.69 -9.66 0.47
N TYR A 38 -13.60 -8.33 0.47
CA TYR A 38 -14.57 -7.42 1.11
C TYR A 38 -14.68 -7.58 2.63
N ASN A 39 -13.69 -8.18 3.27
CA ASN A 39 -13.59 -8.29 4.73
C ASN A 39 -12.47 -7.41 5.24
N GLU A 40 -12.77 -6.64 6.28
CA GLU A 40 -11.80 -5.83 6.99
C GLU A 40 -10.90 -6.74 7.85
N THR A 41 -9.58 -6.49 7.82
CA THR A 41 -8.64 -7.11 8.77
C THR A 41 -8.98 -6.67 10.18
N GLU A 42 -9.14 -7.61 11.11
CA GLU A 42 -9.71 -7.35 12.45
C GLU A 42 -8.98 -6.25 13.22
N CYS A 43 -7.65 -6.25 13.17
CA CYS A 43 -6.82 -5.28 13.90
C CYS A 43 -6.48 -4.01 13.12
N CYS A 44 -6.82 -3.91 11.83
CA CYS A 44 -6.27 -2.88 10.95
C CYS A 44 -6.55 -1.45 11.42
N ARG A 45 -7.76 -1.18 11.89
CA ARG A 45 -8.14 0.15 12.41
C ARG A 45 -7.27 0.58 13.58
N THR A 46 -7.07 -0.34 14.56
CA THR A 46 -6.22 -0.10 15.72
C THR A 46 -4.76 0.09 15.32
N GLN A 47 -4.26 -0.76 14.44
CA GLN A 47 -2.89 -0.69 13.93
C GLN A 47 -2.62 0.64 13.20
N ILE A 48 -3.50 1.06 12.29
CA ILE A 48 -3.39 2.32 11.55
C ILE A 48 -3.35 3.52 12.51
N LEU A 49 -4.32 3.62 13.42
CA LEU A 49 -4.44 4.79 14.31
C LEU A 49 -3.29 4.85 15.32
N ASN A 50 -2.83 3.72 15.83
CA ASN A 50 -1.73 3.65 16.77
C ASN A 50 -0.37 3.87 16.10
N ALA A 51 -0.18 3.43 14.87
CA ALA A 51 1.01 3.75 14.08
C ALA A 51 1.12 5.26 13.78
N ILE A 52 0.00 5.90 13.41
CA ILE A 52 -0.08 7.36 13.25
C ILE A 52 0.28 8.06 14.57
N SER A 53 -0.29 7.59 15.70
CA SER A 53 -0.03 8.16 17.02
C SER A 53 1.43 8.00 17.47
N ALA A 54 2.09 6.94 17.05
CA ALA A 54 3.53 6.72 17.26
C ALA A 54 4.41 7.59 16.34
N GLY A 55 3.82 8.26 15.36
CA GLY A 55 4.50 9.14 14.42
C GLY A 55 5.24 8.41 13.29
N LEU A 56 4.82 7.19 12.95
CA LEU A 56 5.20 6.53 11.72
C LEU A 56 4.42 7.12 10.53
N LYS A 57 5.00 7.02 9.35
CA LYS A 57 4.29 7.25 8.08
C LYS A 57 3.50 5.99 7.75
N VAL A 58 2.19 6.13 7.58
CA VAL A 58 1.30 4.97 7.44
C VAL A 58 0.79 4.88 6.01
N GLY A 59 0.80 3.69 5.46
CA GLY A 59 0.06 3.30 4.28
C GLY A 59 -0.82 2.10 4.57
N ILE A 60 -1.63 1.73 3.59
CA ILE A 60 -2.43 0.50 3.66
C ILE A 60 -2.25 -0.31 2.39
N TYR A 61 -2.51 -1.63 2.49
CA TYR A 61 -2.71 -2.44 1.32
C TYR A 61 -4.03 -3.20 1.36
N TYR A 62 -4.55 -3.52 0.18
CA TYR A 62 -5.72 -4.36 -0.01
C TYR A 62 -5.34 -5.55 -0.89
N PHE A 63 -5.50 -6.77 -0.37
CA PHE A 63 -5.20 -7.99 -1.11
C PHE A 63 -6.33 -8.29 -2.10
N SER A 64 -5.99 -8.30 -3.38
CA SER A 64 -6.95 -8.39 -4.48
C SER A 64 -7.21 -9.83 -4.91
N HIS A 65 -8.47 -10.09 -5.23
CA HIS A 65 -8.91 -11.29 -5.93
C HIS A 65 -9.57 -10.98 -7.29
N ALA A 66 -9.43 -9.74 -7.77
CA ALA A 66 -10.05 -9.31 -9.02
C ALA A 66 -9.45 -10.03 -10.24
N TYR A 67 -10.30 -10.44 -11.15
CA TYR A 67 -9.92 -11.08 -12.42
C TYR A 67 -10.52 -10.38 -13.64
N ASP A 68 -11.33 -9.34 -13.42
CA ASP A 68 -11.89 -8.46 -14.43
C ASP A 68 -12.12 -7.03 -13.87
N LEU A 69 -12.54 -6.11 -14.73
CA LEU A 69 -12.78 -4.71 -14.33
C LEU A 69 -13.99 -4.54 -13.43
N GLU A 70 -14.97 -5.44 -13.49
CA GLU A 70 -16.16 -5.39 -12.65
C GLU A 70 -15.79 -5.72 -11.20
N THR A 71 -15.11 -6.84 -10.97
CA THR A 71 -14.63 -7.25 -9.66
C THR A 71 -13.63 -6.26 -9.08
N CYS A 72 -12.73 -5.70 -9.89
CA CYS A 72 -11.86 -4.60 -9.50
C CYS A 72 -12.65 -3.37 -9.02
N GLY A 73 -13.72 -3.03 -9.74
CA GLY A 73 -14.60 -1.92 -9.36
C GLY A 73 -15.27 -2.12 -8.01
N TYR A 74 -15.69 -3.34 -7.69
CA TYR A 74 -16.25 -3.66 -6.37
C TYR A 74 -15.20 -3.54 -5.26
N GLU A 75 -13.97 -4.04 -5.50
CA GLU A 75 -12.87 -3.92 -4.53
C GLU A 75 -12.50 -2.46 -4.28
N ALA A 76 -12.35 -1.65 -5.33
CA ALA A 76 -12.04 -0.23 -5.21
C ALA A 76 -13.13 0.53 -4.42
N ASN A 77 -14.41 0.28 -4.70
CA ASN A 77 -15.52 0.89 -3.98
C ASN A 77 -15.54 0.48 -2.51
N TRP A 78 -15.22 -0.77 -2.21
CA TRP A 78 -15.13 -1.27 -0.85
C TRP A 78 -14.01 -0.56 -0.09
N VAL A 79 -12.81 -0.46 -0.68
CA VAL A 79 -11.66 0.26 -0.08
C VAL A 79 -12.03 1.71 0.21
N ILE A 80 -12.60 2.44 -0.77
CA ILE A 80 -13.01 3.84 -0.60
C ILE A 80 -14.01 3.97 0.55
N SER A 81 -14.99 3.08 0.62
CA SER A 81 -16.00 3.07 1.69
C SER A 81 -15.37 2.85 3.07
N LYS A 82 -14.45 1.88 3.17
CA LYS A 82 -13.75 1.56 4.43
C LYS A 82 -12.87 2.70 4.92
N LEU A 83 -12.12 3.33 4.03
CA LEU A 83 -11.30 4.48 4.40
C LEU A 83 -12.15 5.63 4.95
N SER A 84 -13.33 5.86 4.35
CA SER A 84 -14.31 6.84 4.84
C SER A 84 -14.90 6.43 6.19
N GLU A 85 -15.25 5.16 6.38
CA GLU A 85 -15.81 4.61 7.63
C GLU A 85 -14.82 4.74 8.80
N ILE A 86 -13.54 4.50 8.55
CA ILE A 86 -12.47 4.69 9.55
C ILE A 86 -12.22 6.18 9.82
N GLY A 87 -12.64 7.07 8.92
CA GLY A 87 -12.40 8.51 9.01
C GLY A 87 -11.01 8.92 8.53
N LEU A 88 -10.40 8.13 7.64
CA LEU A 88 -9.09 8.43 7.09
C LEU A 88 -9.19 9.47 5.97
N THR A 89 -8.12 10.22 5.83
CA THR A 89 -7.89 11.17 4.75
C THR A 89 -6.54 10.89 4.10
N PRO A 90 -6.25 11.43 2.91
CA PRO A 90 -4.95 11.26 2.27
C PRO A 90 -3.75 11.63 3.16
N TRP A 91 -3.95 12.54 4.12
CA TRP A 91 -2.90 12.97 5.06
C TRP A 91 -2.61 11.94 6.17
N HIS A 92 -3.55 11.09 6.45
CA HIS A 92 -3.36 9.97 7.37
C HIS A 92 -2.56 8.85 6.71
N LEU A 93 -2.74 8.64 5.38
CA LEU A 93 -2.07 7.60 4.61
C LEU A 93 -0.89 8.17 3.80
N GLN A 94 0.08 8.74 4.52
CA GLN A 94 1.26 9.38 3.92
C GLN A 94 2.18 8.41 3.17
N ALA A 95 2.06 7.10 3.40
CA ALA A 95 2.79 6.06 2.67
C ALA A 95 1.93 5.37 1.59
N GLY A 96 0.76 5.94 1.27
CA GLY A 96 -0.06 5.54 0.13
C GLY A 96 -1.01 4.38 0.38
N ILE A 97 -1.73 4.05 -0.68
CA ILE A 97 -2.64 2.92 -0.77
C ILE A 97 -2.07 1.96 -1.82
N TRP A 98 -1.89 0.70 -1.45
CA TRP A 98 -1.28 -0.29 -2.30
C TRP A 98 -2.28 -1.38 -2.67
N TYR A 99 -2.48 -1.58 -3.96
CA TYR A 99 -3.26 -2.68 -4.50
C TYR A 99 -2.36 -3.89 -4.61
N ASP A 100 -2.53 -4.83 -3.71
CA ASP A 100 -1.75 -6.06 -3.62
C ASP A 100 -2.35 -7.09 -4.58
N TYR A 101 -1.69 -7.27 -5.71
CA TYR A 101 -2.16 -8.08 -6.82
C TYR A 101 -1.21 -9.25 -7.07
N GLU A 102 -1.42 -10.35 -6.34
CA GLU A 102 -0.50 -11.50 -6.37
C GLU A 102 -1.17 -12.88 -6.20
N ASP A 103 -2.50 -12.98 -6.24
CA ASP A 103 -3.17 -14.28 -6.10
C ASP A 103 -2.86 -15.21 -7.28
N HIS A 104 -1.64 -15.74 -7.26
CA HIS A 104 -1.10 -16.58 -8.35
C HIS A 104 -2.00 -17.76 -8.70
N THR A 105 -2.63 -18.41 -7.72
CA THR A 105 -3.49 -19.57 -7.96
C THR A 105 -4.71 -19.19 -8.78
N ARG A 106 -5.38 -18.10 -8.38
CA ARG A 106 -6.58 -17.60 -9.05
C ARG A 106 -6.25 -17.00 -10.41
N LEU A 107 -5.22 -16.17 -10.50
CA LEU A 107 -4.77 -15.58 -11.76
C LEU A 107 -4.39 -16.62 -12.78
N ARG A 108 -3.62 -17.65 -12.41
CA ARG A 108 -3.26 -18.77 -13.30
C ARG A 108 -4.47 -19.50 -13.82
N SER A 109 -5.47 -19.75 -12.98
CA SER A 109 -6.71 -20.38 -13.41
C SER A 109 -7.41 -19.54 -14.51
N HIS A 110 -7.54 -18.23 -14.30
CA HIS A 110 -8.18 -17.35 -15.28
C HIS A 110 -7.37 -17.20 -16.58
N ILE A 111 -6.04 -17.11 -16.49
CA ILE A 111 -5.15 -17.06 -17.65
C ILE A 111 -5.27 -18.36 -18.46
N ASN A 112 -5.16 -19.51 -17.82
CA ASN A 112 -5.21 -20.82 -18.48
C ASN A 112 -6.55 -21.10 -19.15
N ASN A 113 -7.63 -20.55 -18.60
CA ASN A 113 -8.97 -20.66 -19.18
C ASN A 113 -9.27 -19.59 -20.25
N GLY A 114 -8.30 -18.72 -20.56
CA GLY A 114 -8.46 -17.66 -21.55
C GLY A 114 -9.35 -16.49 -21.12
N ASN A 115 -9.72 -16.43 -19.83
CA ASN A 115 -10.57 -15.37 -19.27
C ASN A 115 -9.78 -14.12 -18.88
N LEU A 116 -8.47 -14.23 -18.72
CA LEU A 116 -7.59 -13.13 -18.34
C LEU A 116 -6.32 -13.13 -19.18
N THR A 117 -5.93 -11.96 -19.68
CA THR A 117 -4.70 -11.76 -20.43
C THR A 117 -3.76 -10.85 -19.66
N TYR A 118 -2.48 -10.78 -20.04
CA TYR A 118 -1.50 -9.86 -19.44
C TYR A 118 -1.93 -8.40 -19.59
N GLN A 119 -2.56 -8.04 -20.71
CA GLN A 119 -3.17 -6.72 -20.86
C GLN A 119 -4.37 -6.54 -19.93
N GLY A 120 -5.16 -7.58 -19.71
CA GLY A 120 -6.26 -7.58 -18.74
C GLY A 120 -5.77 -7.31 -17.33
N ILE A 121 -4.68 -7.95 -16.90
CA ILE A 121 -4.04 -7.70 -15.60
C ILE A 121 -3.60 -6.23 -15.49
N THR A 122 -2.90 -5.72 -16.50
CA THR A 122 -2.46 -4.31 -16.54
C THR A 122 -3.66 -3.36 -16.44
N ASN A 123 -4.74 -3.64 -17.16
CA ASN A 123 -5.95 -2.82 -17.12
C ASN A 123 -6.63 -2.83 -15.75
N ILE A 124 -6.70 -3.98 -15.08
CA ILE A 124 -7.24 -4.11 -13.72
C ILE A 124 -6.45 -3.27 -12.73
N MET A 125 -5.12 -3.41 -12.73
CA MET A 125 -4.23 -2.61 -11.89
C MET A 125 -4.42 -1.11 -12.10
N CYS A 126 -4.48 -0.66 -13.36
CA CYS A 126 -4.71 0.74 -13.70
C CYS A 126 -6.10 1.23 -13.31
N ASP A 127 -7.12 0.41 -13.47
CA ASP A 127 -8.51 0.77 -13.13
C ASP A 127 -8.66 1.02 -11.63
N PHE A 128 -8.06 0.17 -10.78
CA PHE A 128 -8.03 0.38 -9.34
C PHE A 128 -7.39 1.73 -8.98
N VAL A 129 -6.17 1.99 -9.50
CA VAL A 129 -5.45 3.26 -9.26
C VAL A 129 -6.28 4.45 -9.69
N ASN A 130 -6.88 4.41 -10.87
CA ASN A 130 -7.69 5.50 -11.40
C ASN A 130 -8.96 5.75 -10.56
N ARG A 131 -9.64 4.70 -10.12
CA ARG A 131 -10.85 4.82 -9.27
C ARG A 131 -10.55 5.51 -7.94
N LEU A 132 -9.47 5.11 -7.27
CA LEU A 132 -9.08 5.72 -6.01
C LEU A 132 -8.59 7.16 -6.20
N ASN A 133 -7.80 7.43 -7.25
CA ASN A 133 -7.38 8.79 -7.59
C ASN A 133 -8.59 9.71 -7.86
N ASN A 134 -9.59 9.23 -8.60
CA ASN A 134 -10.83 9.96 -8.88
C ASN A 134 -11.67 10.18 -7.61
N ALA A 135 -11.55 9.30 -6.61
CA ALA A 135 -12.18 9.46 -5.30
C ALA A 135 -11.40 10.38 -4.35
N GLY A 136 -10.30 10.99 -4.81
CA GLY A 136 -9.50 11.95 -4.05
C GLY A 136 -8.34 11.36 -3.27
N TRP A 137 -7.92 10.12 -3.57
CA TRP A 137 -6.75 9.46 -3.00
C TRP A 137 -5.56 9.58 -3.98
N PRO A 138 -4.67 10.58 -3.82
CA PRO A 138 -3.65 10.87 -4.85
C PRO A 138 -2.47 9.90 -4.85
N PHE A 139 -2.32 9.10 -3.80
CA PHE A 139 -1.15 8.25 -3.58
C PHE A 139 -1.54 6.77 -3.60
N VAL A 140 -1.73 6.25 -4.79
CA VAL A 140 -2.15 4.85 -5.03
C VAL A 140 -1.13 4.18 -5.92
N GLY A 141 -0.70 2.99 -5.53
CA GLY A 141 0.26 2.18 -6.28
C GLY A 141 -0.11 0.71 -6.31
N ILE A 142 0.73 -0.07 -6.96
CA ILE A 142 0.60 -1.51 -7.10
C ILE A 142 1.71 -2.19 -6.31
N TYR A 143 1.35 -3.16 -5.47
CA TYR A 143 2.27 -4.15 -4.94
C TYR A 143 2.08 -5.46 -5.70
N SER A 144 3.20 -6.07 -6.06
CA SER A 144 3.22 -7.43 -6.59
C SER A 144 4.64 -8.00 -6.62
N GLY A 145 4.74 -9.32 -6.80
CA GLY A 145 6.00 -9.99 -7.03
C GLY A 145 6.65 -9.62 -8.37
N TYR A 146 7.98 -9.52 -8.39
CA TYR A 146 8.76 -9.22 -9.59
C TYR A 146 8.35 -10.04 -10.81
N SER A 147 8.16 -11.34 -10.63
CA SER A 147 7.85 -12.25 -11.75
C SER A 147 6.53 -11.88 -12.43
N LEU A 148 5.49 -11.54 -11.67
CA LEU A 148 4.21 -11.13 -12.23
C LEU A 148 4.34 -9.77 -12.92
N LEU A 149 4.92 -8.80 -12.23
CA LEU A 149 5.09 -7.43 -12.77
C LEU A 149 5.86 -7.44 -14.10
N TRP A 150 6.94 -8.22 -14.20
CA TRP A 150 7.84 -8.19 -15.34
C TRP A 150 7.38 -9.08 -16.50
N ASN A 151 6.87 -10.27 -16.19
CA ASN A 151 6.56 -11.27 -17.22
C ASN A 151 5.10 -11.31 -17.63
N GLU A 152 4.18 -10.81 -16.80
CA GLU A 152 2.75 -11.02 -16.98
C GLU A 152 1.93 -9.73 -17.00
N THR A 153 2.62 -8.59 -17.03
CA THR A 153 1.99 -7.26 -17.19
C THR A 153 2.76 -6.39 -18.17
N TYR A 154 2.14 -5.29 -18.54
CA TYR A 154 2.77 -4.22 -19.32
C TYR A 154 2.92 -2.94 -18.49
N MET A 155 2.97 -3.06 -17.15
CA MET A 155 3.04 -1.90 -16.25
C MET A 155 4.23 -1.00 -16.59
N TYR A 156 5.43 -1.56 -16.72
CA TYR A 156 6.62 -0.76 -17.02
C TYR A 156 6.55 -0.05 -18.38
N SER A 157 6.05 -0.73 -19.40
CA SER A 157 6.07 -0.19 -20.77
C SER A 157 4.92 0.74 -21.11
N GLN A 158 3.76 0.54 -20.50
CA GLN A 158 2.54 1.28 -20.85
C GLN A 158 2.14 2.33 -19.80
N VAL A 159 2.45 2.08 -18.52
CA VAL A 159 1.97 2.93 -17.41
C VAL A 159 3.06 3.23 -16.38
N PRO A 160 4.24 3.74 -16.83
CA PRO A 160 5.40 3.97 -15.96
C PRO A 160 5.16 5.03 -14.86
N TRP A 161 4.04 5.73 -14.91
CA TRP A 161 3.64 6.73 -13.92
C TRP A 161 2.94 6.13 -12.68
N VAL A 162 2.55 4.85 -12.72
CA VAL A 162 1.96 4.17 -11.57
C VAL A 162 3.07 3.77 -10.59
N PRO A 163 2.98 4.17 -9.31
CA PRO A 163 3.93 3.74 -8.30
C PRO A 163 3.95 2.21 -8.14
N ILE A 164 5.15 1.63 -8.12
CA ILE A 164 5.34 0.19 -7.94
C ILE A 164 6.05 -0.09 -6.61
N TRP A 165 5.49 -0.99 -5.83
CA TRP A 165 6.11 -1.68 -4.71
C TRP A 165 6.36 -3.12 -5.13
N CYS A 166 7.62 -3.44 -5.42
CA CYS A 166 8.01 -4.73 -5.96
C CYS A 166 8.52 -5.66 -4.85
N ALA A 167 7.96 -6.86 -4.77
CA ALA A 167 8.50 -7.93 -3.94
C ALA A 167 9.49 -8.77 -4.74
N GLN A 168 10.73 -8.80 -4.28
CA GLN A 168 11.79 -9.63 -4.81
C GLN A 168 12.83 -9.89 -3.72
N TYR A 169 12.85 -11.10 -3.18
CA TYR A 169 13.76 -11.48 -2.09
C TYR A 169 15.14 -11.82 -2.67
N ASN A 170 15.93 -10.78 -2.87
CA ASN A 170 17.23 -10.80 -3.51
C ASN A 170 18.15 -9.74 -2.88
N SER A 171 19.39 -9.61 -3.35
CA SER A 171 20.32 -8.57 -2.94
C SER A 171 20.03 -7.19 -3.58
N THR A 172 19.28 -7.18 -4.68
CA THR A 172 18.87 -5.99 -5.44
C THR A 172 17.48 -6.20 -6.02
N CYS A 173 16.77 -5.10 -6.26
CA CYS A 173 15.53 -5.14 -7.03
C CYS A 173 15.83 -5.00 -8.52
N ASP A 174 15.41 -5.99 -9.33
CA ASP A 174 15.63 -5.97 -10.78
C ASP A 174 14.52 -5.19 -11.53
N TYR A 175 13.38 -4.92 -10.88
CA TYR A 175 12.34 -4.09 -11.51
C TYR A 175 12.79 -2.63 -11.53
N PRO A 176 12.80 -2.00 -12.70
CA PRO A 176 13.33 -0.64 -12.80
C PRO A 176 12.36 0.38 -12.17
N ASP A 177 12.95 1.42 -11.60
CA ASP A 177 12.24 2.63 -11.16
C ASP A 177 11.16 2.41 -10.09
N VAL A 178 11.34 1.41 -9.21
CA VAL A 178 10.40 1.12 -8.11
C VAL A 178 10.34 2.28 -7.10
N TYR A 179 9.18 2.43 -6.49
CA TYR A 179 8.98 3.32 -5.34
C TYR A 179 9.35 2.64 -4.04
N MET A 180 9.02 1.35 -3.91
CA MET A 180 9.37 0.54 -2.76
C MET A 180 9.80 -0.85 -3.22
N TRP A 181 10.69 -1.48 -2.44
CA TRP A 181 11.17 -2.82 -2.66
C TRP A 181 11.06 -3.64 -1.38
N GLN A 182 10.20 -4.68 -1.40
CA GLN A 182 10.15 -5.68 -0.34
C GLN A 182 11.24 -6.71 -0.61
N TYR A 183 12.25 -6.71 0.25
CA TYR A 183 13.45 -7.51 0.02
C TYR A 183 13.52 -8.77 0.90
N SER A 184 12.65 -8.89 1.91
CA SER A 184 12.62 -10.05 2.80
C SER A 184 11.28 -10.15 3.51
N ASP A 185 10.87 -11.40 3.77
CA ASP A 185 9.77 -11.80 4.64
C ASP A 185 10.23 -12.17 6.07
N GLN A 186 11.51 -11.97 6.37
CA GLN A 186 12.16 -12.37 7.62
C GLN A 186 13.00 -11.24 8.23
N GLY A 187 12.57 -9.99 8.07
CA GLY A 187 13.20 -8.86 8.70
C GLY A 187 12.93 -8.81 10.21
N ASP A 188 13.91 -8.39 11.01
CA ASP A 188 13.69 -8.18 12.43
C ASP A 188 13.00 -6.84 12.70
N VAL A 189 11.79 -6.88 13.22
CA VAL A 189 11.05 -5.73 13.74
C VAL A 189 10.71 -5.98 15.19
N CYS A 190 11.45 -5.35 16.09
CA CYS A 190 11.27 -5.49 17.54
C CYS A 190 11.36 -6.95 18.05
N GLY A 191 12.20 -7.79 17.42
CA GLY A 191 12.36 -9.20 17.78
C GLY A 191 11.33 -10.14 17.12
N HIS A 192 10.54 -9.63 16.20
CA HIS A 192 9.59 -10.40 15.40
C HIS A 192 10.03 -10.46 13.94
N SER A 193 9.84 -11.64 13.30
CA SER A 193 10.05 -11.78 11.86
C SER A 193 8.87 -11.17 11.11
N MET A 194 9.14 -10.18 10.27
CA MET A 194 8.14 -9.46 9.49
C MET A 194 8.65 -9.15 8.08
N ASP A 195 7.75 -8.83 7.19
CA ASP A 195 8.04 -8.34 5.87
C ASP A 195 8.65 -6.95 5.94
N VAL A 196 9.78 -6.77 5.26
CA VAL A 196 10.54 -5.52 5.31
C VAL A 196 10.89 -5.02 3.93
N SER A 197 10.84 -3.69 3.80
CA SER A 197 11.03 -3.00 2.54
C SER A 197 11.96 -1.79 2.66
N GLU A 198 12.54 -1.42 1.52
CA GLU A 198 13.17 -0.11 1.33
C GLU A 198 12.28 0.82 0.51
N VAL A 199 12.11 2.05 0.99
CA VAL A 199 11.41 3.12 0.28
C VAL A 199 12.43 3.99 -0.43
N TYR A 200 12.41 3.97 -1.76
CA TYR A 200 13.30 4.76 -2.62
C TYR A 200 12.70 6.10 -3.02
N LYS A 201 11.41 6.10 -3.33
CA LYS A 201 10.67 7.29 -3.77
C LYS A 201 9.41 7.41 -2.94
N ALA A 202 9.21 8.55 -2.33
CA ALA A 202 8.08 8.78 -1.47
C ALA A 202 7.58 10.23 -1.56
N PRO A 203 7.15 10.70 -2.75
CA PRO A 203 6.66 12.08 -2.89
C PRO A 203 5.42 12.34 -2.04
N TRP A 204 4.69 11.29 -1.67
CA TRP A 204 3.52 11.33 -0.77
C TRP A 204 3.89 11.51 0.71
N LEU A 205 5.15 11.40 1.11
CA LEU A 205 5.61 11.66 2.47
C LEU A 205 5.88 13.15 2.73
N GLU A 206 5.86 13.98 1.70
CA GLU A 206 6.04 15.42 1.86
C GLU A 206 4.80 16.01 2.54
N GLU A 207 5.05 16.86 3.56
CA GLU A 207 3.95 17.61 4.17
C GLU A 207 3.28 18.50 3.11
N PRO A 208 1.94 18.58 3.11
CA PRO A 208 1.26 19.51 2.23
C PRO A 208 1.75 20.91 2.54
N PRO A 209 1.82 21.81 1.55
CA PRO A 209 2.13 23.19 1.81
C PRO A 209 1.13 23.71 2.85
N LYS A 210 1.63 24.16 3.99
CA LYS A 210 0.80 24.75 5.06
C LYS A 210 -0.07 25.82 4.41
N LYS A 211 -1.39 25.60 4.38
CA LYS A 211 -2.30 26.66 3.90
C LYS A 211 -2.03 27.88 4.76
N LYS A 212 -1.52 28.95 4.15
CA LYS A 212 -1.48 30.24 4.82
C LYS A 212 -2.93 30.57 5.21
N CYS A 213 -3.16 30.70 6.50
CA CYS A 213 -4.45 31.14 6.98
C CYS A 213 -4.59 32.62 6.60
N ASP A 214 -5.38 32.93 5.59
CA ASP A 214 -5.69 34.31 5.18
C ASP A 214 -6.65 35.02 6.16
N CYS A 215 -6.88 34.44 7.34
CA CYS A 215 -7.84 35.00 8.32
C CYS A 215 -7.33 36.22 9.06
N GLY A 216 -6.10 36.70 8.86
CA GLY A 216 -5.56 37.89 9.50
C GLY A 216 -5.53 37.88 11.04
N CYS A 217 -5.76 36.72 11.69
CA CYS A 217 -5.75 36.64 13.15
C CYS A 217 -4.38 36.18 13.69
N SER A 218 -3.96 36.80 14.78
CA SER A 218 -2.67 36.57 15.46
C SER A 218 -2.52 35.20 16.14
N CYS A 219 -3.54 34.33 16.12
CA CYS A 219 -3.54 33.01 16.71
C CYS A 219 -2.92 31.92 15.81
N CYS A 220 -2.62 32.23 14.53
CA CYS A 220 -2.01 31.30 13.58
C CYS A 220 -0.48 31.42 13.49
N SER A 221 0.17 32.07 14.43
CA SER A 221 1.62 32.36 14.45
C SER A 221 2.38 31.57 15.52
N LYS A 222 1.93 30.34 15.87
CA LYS A 222 2.69 29.48 16.77
C LYS A 222 2.78 28.06 16.21
#